data_4b296af77eabb4c0cd54ab1c55f3b53c
#
_entry.id   4b296af77eabb4c0cd54ab1c55f3b53c
#
_cell.length_a   1.000
_cell.length_b   1.000
_cell.length_c   1.000
_cell.angle_alpha   90.00
_cell.angle_beta   90.00
_cell.angle_gamma   90.00
#
_symmetry.space_group_name_H-M   'P 1'
#
loop_
_entity.id
_entity.type
_entity.pdbx_description
1 polymer ?
#
loop_
_entity_poly.entity_id
_entity_poly.type
_entity_poly.pdbx_seq_one_letter_code
_entity_poly.pdbx_strand_id
1 'polypeptide(L)'
;MKYAAIFAAFAMCFPVCMAQGIVDPAAVSVESKVETAINELCDIQVKIVELLESAKDKESADAAAEELFMVIGRVQELQPDVQQIRSCDAATQQRLVKKLLQATIAVGARKKAVGKSLVEHQFYGSEDLKDAVRAML
;
A
#
# COMPACT_ATOMS: atom_id res chain seq x y z
N MET A 1 -17.03 2.27 8.27
CA MET A 1 -16.05 1.94 9.33
C MET A 1 -15.34 0.58 9.17
N LYS A 2 -15.25 0.02 7.96
CA LYS A 2 -14.59 -1.29 7.74
C LYS A 2 -13.17 -1.18 7.14
N TYR A 3 -12.70 0.02 6.82
CA TYR A 3 -11.49 0.22 6.02
C TYR A 3 -10.27 0.71 6.81
N ALA A 4 -10.46 1.22 8.03
CA ALA A 4 -9.36 1.74 8.86
C ALA A 4 -8.36 0.66 9.33
N ALA A 5 -8.76 -0.62 9.32
CA ALA A 5 -7.93 -1.73 9.80
C ALA A 5 -6.86 -2.19 8.79
N ILE A 6 -6.91 -1.72 7.52
CA ILE A 6 -6.11 -2.30 6.45
C ILE A 6 -4.68 -1.76 6.45
N PHE A 7 -4.48 -0.50 6.79
CA PHE A 7 -3.14 0.11 6.84
C PHE A 7 -2.43 -0.06 8.18
N ALA A 8 -3.18 -0.17 9.28
CA ALA A 8 -2.60 -0.43 10.60
C ALA A 8 -2.06 -1.88 10.73
N ALA A 9 -2.63 -2.83 9.98
CA ALA A 9 -2.18 -4.22 10.00
C ALA A 9 -0.80 -4.44 9.33
N PHE A 10 -0.34 -3.49 8.52
CA PHE A 10 0.97 -3.57 7.87
C PHE A 10 2.14 -3.16 8.78
N ALA A 11 1.88 -2.48 9.90
CA ALA A 11 2.91 -2.01 10.82
C ALA A 11 3.19 -2.96 11.99
N MET A 12 2.37 -4.01 12.19
CA MET A 12 2.52 -4.87 13.36
C MET A 12 2.79 -6.32 13.01
N CYS A 13 3.92 -6.78 13.54
CA CYS A 13 4.28 -8.18 13.82
C CYS A 13 4.52 -9.09 12.63
N PHE A 14 5.73 -9.02 12.10
CA PHE A 14 6.34 -10.22 11.55
C PHE A 14 7.15 -10.93 12.66
N PRO A 15 6.61 -11.95 13.34
CA PRO A 15 7.47 -12.83 14.10
C PRO A 15 8.31 -13.61 13.09
N VAL A 16 9.63 -13.40 13.14
CA VAL A 16 10.60 -14.19 12.39
C VAL A 16 10.55 -15.63 12.95
N CYS A 17 9.67 -16.45 12.40
CA CYS A 17 9.77 -17.89 12.60
C CYS A 17 10.67 -18.46 11.51
N MET A 18 11.91 -18.79 11.89
CA MET A 18 12.82 -19.58 11.07
C MET A 18 12.24 -20.98 10.86
N ALA A 19 11.64 -21.22 9.70
CA ALA A 19 11.37 -22.55 9.22
C ALA A 19 12.36 -22.86 8.08
N GLN A 20 13.34 -23.70 8.34
CA GLN A 20 14.12 -24.34 7.29
C GLN A 20 13.23 -25.38 6.63
N GLY A 21 12.82 -25.16 5.38
CA GLY A 21 11.97 -26.07 4.62
C GLY A 21 12.52 -26.33 3.22
N ILE A 22 12.41 -27.60 2.81
CA ILE A 22 12.71 -28.15 1.50
C ILE A 22 12.01 -27.35 0.41
N VAL A 23 12.73 -26.98 -0.68
CA VAL A 23 12.18 -26.24 -1.82
C VAL A 23 11.17 -27.12 -2.56
N ASP A 24 9.87 -26.89 -2.34
CA ASP A 24 8.77 -27.49 -3.08
C ASP A 24 8.56 -26.67 -4.39
N PRO A 25 8.33 -27.29 -5.57
CA PRO A 25 7.95 -26.57 -6.80
C PRO A 25 6.73 -25.66 -6.65
N ALA A 26 5.78 -26.00 -5.76
CA ALA A 26 4.67 -25.15 -5.39
C ALA A 26 5.11 -23.87 -4.65
N ALA A 27 6.21 -23.90 -3.89
CA ALA A 27 6.77 -22.76 -3.19
C ALA A 27 7.32 -21.70 -4.17
N VAL A 28 7.91 -22.11 -5.30
CA VAL A 28 8.37 -21.20 -6.37
C VAL A 28 7.20 -20.41 -6.95
N SER A 29 6.04 -21.06 -7.16
CA SER A 29 4.83 -20.37 -7.64
C SER A 29 4.28 -19.39 -6.61
N VAL A 30 4.31 -19.70 -5.32
CA VAL A 30 3.88 -18.83 -4.22
C VAL A 30 4.82 -17.62 -4.12
N GLU A 31 6.12 -17.85 -4.13
CA GLU A 31 7.13 -16.80 -4.06
C GLU A 31 6.98 -15.79 -5.22
N SER A 32 6.79 -16.27 -6.44
CA SER A 32 6.57 -15.42 -7.61
C SER A 32 5.30 -14.56 -7.48
N LYS A 33 4.21 -15.11 -6.94
CA LYS A 33 2.97 -14.37 -6.69
C LYS A 33 3.16 -13.29 -5.63
N VAL A 34 3.80 -13.64 -4.52
CA VAL A 34 4.10 -12.70 -3.44
C VAL A 34 5.01 -11.58 -3.93
N GLU A 35 6.04 -11.90 -4.71
CA GLU A 35 6.93 -10.88 -5.27
C GLU A 35 6.21 -9.92 -6.22
N THR A 36 5.34 -10.45 -7.08
CA THR A 36 4.51 -9.65 -7.96
C THR A 36 3.59 -8.73 -7.17
N ALA A 37 2.91 -9.25 -6.16
CA ALA A 37 2.02 -8.45 -5.30
C ALA A 37 2.77 -7.35 -4.53
N ILE A 38 3.95 -7.65 -4.00
CA ILE A 38 4.80 -6.65 -3.32
C ILE A 38 5.29 -5.57 -4.28
N ASN A 39 5.69 -5.94 -5.50
CA ASN A 39 6.08 -4.96 -6.52
C ASN A 39 4.93 -4.02 -6.84
N GLU A 40 3.74 -4.56 -7.07
CA GLU A 40 2.53 -3.78 -7.34
C GLU A 40 2.18 -2.85 -6.16
N LEU A 41 2.33 -3.32 -4.92
CA LEU A 41 2.12 -2.46 -3.74
C LEU A 41 3.13 -1.30 -3.67
N CYS A 42 4.38 -1.53 -4.08
CA CYS A 42 5.37 -0.45 -4.15
C CYS A 42 4.96 0.61 -5.19
N ASP A 43 4.50 0.20 -6.36
CA ASP A 43 4.03 1.10 -7.42
C ASP A 43 2.75 1.84 -6.99
N ILE A 44 1.85 1.15 -6.31
CA ILE A 44 0.63 1.75 -5.74
C ILE A 44 0.95 2.87 -4.75
N GLN A 45 1.96 2.73 -3.90
CA GLN A 45 2.35 3.78 -2.97
C GLN A 45 2.78 5.08 -3.68
N VAL A 46 3.53 4.95 -4.77
CA VAL A 46 3.90 6.09 -5.62
C VAL A 46 2.65 6.69 -6.27
N LYS A 47 1.80 5.85 -6.86
CA LYS A 47 0.56 6.30 -7.51
C LYS A 47 -0.36 7.05 -6.55
N ILE A 48 -0.52 6.59 -5.32
CA ILE A 48 -1.33 7.28 -4.29
C ILE A 48 -0.81 8.71 -4.08
N VAL A 49 0.50 8.88 -3.92
CA VAL A 49 1.08 10.22 -3.70
C VAL A 49 0.87 11.11 -4.93
N GLU A 50 1.07 10.58 -6.13
CA GLU A 50 0.85 11.31 -7.38
C GLU A 50 -0.61 11.76 -7.55
N LEU A 51 -1.57 10.90 -7.22
CA LEU A 51 -2.99 11.23 -7.23
C LEU A 51 -3.32 12.34 -6.23
N LEU A 52 -2.79 12.25 -5.01
CA LEU A 52 -2.99 13.29 -4.00
C LEU A 52 -2.34 14.63 -4.42
N GLU A 53 -1.18 14.59 -5.06
CA GLU A 53 -0.49 15.78 -5.59
C GLU A 53 -1.20 16.40 -6.81
N SER A 54 -2.00 15.62 -7.53
CA SER A 54 -2.77 16.09 -8.69
C SER A 54 -3.97 16.97 -8.31
N ALA A 55 -4.48 16.84 -7.08
CA ALA A 55 -5.59 17.62 -6.57
C ALA A 55 -5.18 19.09 -6.36
N LYS A 56 -5.78 20.01 -7.11
CA LYS A 56 -5.51 21.45 -7.06
C LYS A 56 -6.77 22.29 -7.00
N ASP A 57 -7.89 21.71 -7.32
CA ASP A 57 -9.24 22.29 -7.28
C ASP A 57 -10.23 21.16 -7.02
N LYS A 58 -11.52 21.51 -6.92
CA LYS A 58 -12.57 20.52 -6.61
C LYS A 58 -12.68 19.44 -7.68
N GLU A 59 -12.60 19.78 -8.95
CA GLU A 59 -12.75 18.84 -10.06
C GLU A 59 -11.61 17.82 -10.08
N SER A 60 -10.36 18.27 -9.99
CA SER A 60 -9.19 17.37 -9.91
C SER A 60 -9.16 16.56 -8.61
N ALA A 61 -9.68 17.11 -7.51
CA ALA A 61 -9.81 16.40 -6.24
C ALA A 61 -10.86 15.28 -6.31
N ASP A 62 -12.01 15.52 -6.92
CA ASP A 62 -13.04 14.51 -7.12
C ASP A 62 -12.55 13.39 -8.05
N ALA A 63 -11.85 13.74 -9.15
CA ALA A 63 -11.23 12.75 -10.04
C ALA A 63 -10.16 11.92 -9.34
N ALA A 64 -9.31 12.55 -8.53
CA ALA A 64 -8.30 11.83 -7.73
C ALA A 64 -8.95 10.87 -6.72
N ALA A 65 -10.08 11.26 -6.13
CA ALA A 65 -10.83 10.41 -5.21
C ALA A 65 -11.33 9.13 -5.87
N GLU A 66 -11.92 9.23 -7.08
CA GLU A 66 -12.39 8.06 -7.84
C GLU A 66 -11.25 7.07 -8.09
N GLU A 67 -10.10 7.56 -8.55
CA GLU A 67 -8.93 6.70 -8.76
C GLU A 67 -8.38 6.12 -7.46
N LEU A 68 -8.38 6.88 -6.37
CA LEU A 68 -7.94 6.39 -5.06
C LEU A 68 -8.83 5.24 -4.55
N PHE A 69 -10.16 5.31 -4.74
CA PHE A 69 -11.04 4.22 -4.38
C PHE A 69 -10.76 2.95 -5.18
N MET A 70 -10.46 3.07 -6.48
CA MET A 70 -10.01 1.92 -7.29
C MET A 70 -8.70 1.34 -6.77
N VAL A 71 -7.74 2.18 -6.43
CA VAL A 71 -6.44 1.77 -5.88
C VAL A 71 -6.61 1.07 -4.52
N ILE A 72 -7.49 1.57 -3.64
CA ILE A 72 -7.82 0.92 -2.37
C ILE A 72 -8.41 -0.47 -2.61
N GLY A 73 -9.32 -0.61 -3.55
CA GLY A 73 -9.87 -1.90 -3.96
C GLY A 73 -8.77 -2.87 -4.43
N ARG A 74 -7.84 -2.38 -5.23
CA ARG A 74 -6.71 -3.20 -5.71
C ARG A 74 -5.79 -3.65 -4.58
N VAL A 75 -5.51 -2.79 -3.61
CA VAL A 75 -4.74 -3.17 -2.40
C VAL A 75 -5.43 -4.32 -1.65
N GLN A 76 -6.75 -4.29 -1.55
CA GLN A 76 -7.52 -5.36 -0.91
C GLN A 76 -7.41 -6.68 -1.66
N GLU A 77 -7.43 -6.65 -2.98
CA GLU A 77 -7.26 -7.84 -3.83
C GLU A 77 -5.86 -8.46 -3.70
N LEU A 78 -4.83 -7.65 -3.48
CA LEU A 78 -3.45 -8.11 -3.31
C LEU A 78 -3.18 -8.71 -1.92
N GLN A 79 -4.01 -8.42 -0.92
CA GLN A 79 -3.78 -8.86 0.46
C GLN A 79 -3.59 -10.37 0.61
N PRO A 80 -4.40 -11.26 -0.01
CA PRO A 80 -4.22 -12.70 0.12
C PRO A 80 -2.84 -13.16 -0.37
N ASP A 81 -2.35 -12.59 -1.47
CA ASP A 81 -1.06 -12.96 -2.03
C ASP A 81 0.09 -12.43 -1.14
N VAL A 82 -0.03 -11.21 -0.63
CA VAL A 82 0.95 -10.64 0.31
C VAL A 82 1.03 -11.43 1.61
N GLN A 83 -0.10 -11.93 2.12
CA GLN A 83 -0.12 -12.75 3.33
C GLN A 83 0.64 -14.07 3.17
N GLN A 84 0.76 -14.57 1.95
CA GLN A 84 1.55 -15.79 1.64
C GLN A 84 3.05 -15.57 1.79
N ILE A 85 3.53 -14.34 2.03
CA ILE A 85 4.95 -14.06 2.34
C ILE A 85 5.46 -14.93 3.50
N ARG A 86 4.58 -15.30 4.43
CA ARG A 86 4.90 -16.18 5.56
C ARG A 86 5.29 -17.60 5.13
N SER A 87 4.89 -18.00 3.93
CA SER A 87 5.21 -19.31 3.35
C SER A 87 6.52 -19.31 2.53
N CYS A 88 7.11 -18.14 2.31
CA CYS A 88 8.40 -17.99 1.65
C CYS A 88 9.55 -18.30 2.63
N ASP A 89 10.73 -18.58 2.10
CA ASP A 89 11.94 -18.72 2.92
C ASP A 89 12.35 -17.39 3.60
N ALA A 90 13.14 -17.47 4.65
CA ALA A 90 13.54 -16.31 5.45
C ALA A 90 14.29 -15.24 4.65
N ALA A 91 15.13 -15.62 3.68
CA ALA A 91 15.87 -14.68 2.86
C ALA A 91 14.93 -13.90 1.92
N THR A 92 13.99 -14.59 1.29
CA THR A 92 12.95 -13.99 0.46
C THR A 92 12.06 -13.07 1.28
N GLN A 93 11.60 -13.49 2.46
CA GLN A 93 10.83 -12.64 3.36
C GLN A 93 11.56 -11.33 3.67
N GLN A 94 12.82 -11.41 4.09
CA GLN A 94 13.63 -10.23 4.42
C GLN A 94 13.81 -9.31 3.21
N ARG A 95 14.09 -9.87 2.04
CA ARG A 95 14.25 -9.12 0.80
C ARG A 95 12.99 -8.34 0.43
N LEU A 96 11.84 -9.00 0.47
CA LEU A 96 10.56 -8.41 0.09
C LEU A 96 10.07 -7.37 1.11
N VAL A 97 10.20 -7.65 2.40
CA VAL A 97 9.87 -6.69 3.48
C VAL A 97 10.77 -5.45 3.37
N LYS A 98 12.08 -5.63 3.15
CA LYS A 98 13.01 -4.51 2.96
C LYS A 98 12.62 -3.66 1.76
N LYS A 99 12.23 -4.28 0.64
CA LYS A 99 11.78 -3.59 -0.57
C LYS A 99 10.54 -2.72 -0.29
N LEU A 100 9.52 -3.29 0.36
CA LEU A 100 8.31 -2.57 0.71
C LEU A 100 8.59 -1.41 1.67
N LEU A 101 9.44 -1.63 2.67
CA LEU A 101 9.85 -0.59 3.62
C LEU A 101 10.60 0.56 2.90
N GLN A 102 11.51 0.24 1.99
CA GLN A 102 12.23 1.25 1.21
C GLN A 102 11.27 2.08 0.33
N ALA A 103 10.29 1.45 -0.32
CA ALA A 103 9.25 2.15 -1.07
C ALA A 103 8.44 3.09 -0.17
N THR A 104 8.04 2.62 1.02
CA THR A 104 7.30 3.43 2.00
C THR A 104 8.12 4.65 2.46
N ILE A 105 9.40 4.47 2.75
CA ILE A 105 10.31 5.56 3.15
C ILE A 105 10.47 6.55 2.00
N ALA A 106 10.65 6.08 0.77
CA ALA A 106 10.87 6.92 -0.40
C ALA A 106 9.71 7.91 -0.67
N VAL A 107 8.47 7.49 -0.40
CA VAL A 107 7.28 8.36 -0.59
C VAL A 107 6.87 9.10 0.69
N GLY A 108 7.43 8.75 1.84
CA GLY A 108 6.98 9.22 3.15
C GLY A 108 7.00 10.75 3.29
N ALA A 109 8.06 11.41 2.85
CA ALA A 109 8.18 12.86 2.89
C ALA A 109 7.14 13.55 1.97
N ARG A 110 6.97 13.04 0.74
CA ARG A 110 5.96 13.55 -0.21
C ARG A 110 4.54 13.34 0.33
N LYS A 111 4.25 12.15 0.86
CA LYS A 111 2.95 11.83 1.46
C LYS A 111 2.62 12.78 2.62
N LYS A 112 3.59 13.06 3.49
CA LYS A 112 3.42 14.01 4.60
C LYS A 112 3.16 15.42 4.11
N ALA A 113 3.93 15.90 3.11
CA ALA A 113 3.80 17.23 2.56
C ALA A 113 2.43 17.43 1.88
N VAL A 114 2.01 16.47 1.04
CA VAL A 114 0.71 16.55 0.35
C VAL A 114 -0.45 16.41 1.34
N GLY A 115 -0.35 15.56 2.34
CA GLY A 115 -1.37 15.44 3.40
C GLY A 115 -1.58 16.75 4.14
N LYS A 116 -0.51 17.46 4.48
CA LYS A 116 -0.57 18.80 5.08
C LYS A 116 -1.26 19.79 4.15
N SER A 117 -0.87 19.83 2.87
CA SER A 117 -1.47 20.71 1.88
C SER A 117 -2.97 20.45 1.69
N LEU A 118 -3.39 19.19 1.64
CA LEU A 118 -4.80 18.83 1.51
C LEU A 118 -5.63 19.31 2.70
N VAL A 119 -5.11 19.20 3.91
CA VAL A 119 -5.79 19.70 5.12
C VAL A 119 -5.86 21.23 5.10
N GLU A 120 -4.78 21.92 4.75
CA GLU A 120 -4.74 23.38 4.65
C GLU A 120 -5.74 23.93 3.62
N HIS A 121 -5.93 23.22 2.51
CA HIS A 121 -6.90 23.58 1.46
C HIS A 121 -8.28 22.93 1.64
N GLN A 122 -8.55 22.31 2.81
CA GLN A 122 -9.82 21.65 3.11
C GLN A 122 -10.23 20.64 2.02
N PHE A 123 -9.25 19.84 1.54
CA PHE A 123 -9.42 18.88 0.45
C PHE A 123 -10.03 19.48 -0.83
N TYR A 124 -9.78 20.76 -1.06
CA TYR A 124 -10.36 21.54 -2.19
C TYR A 124 -11.88 21.48 -2.27
N GLY A 125 -12.55 21.21 -1.13
CA GLY A 125 -14.01 21.09 -1.06
C GLY A 125 -14.56 19.74 -1.57
N SER A 126 -13.68 18.75 -1.78
CA SER A 126 -14.08 17.38 -2.15
C SER A 126 -14.26 16.53 -0.88
N GLU A 127 -15.52 16.17 -0.57
CA GLU A 127 -15.80 15.20 0.50
C GLU A 127 -15.35 13.79 0.11
N ASP A 128 -15.43 13.44 -1.19
CA ASP A 128 -14.98 12.13 -1.69
C ASP A 128 -13.47 11.96 -1.49
N LEU A 129 -12.65 12.98 -1.78
CA LEU A 129 -11.22 12.94 -1.53
C LEU A 129 -10.91 12.80 -0.03
N LYS A 130 -11.64 13.53 0.80
CA LYS A 130 -11.50 13.44 2.25
C LYS A 130 -11.83 12.04 2.78
N ASP A 131 -12.88 11.42 2.25
CA ASP A 131 -13.28 10.06 2.62
C ASP A 131 -12.29 9.01 2.08
N ALA A 132 -11.79 9.16 0.86
CA ALA A 132 -10.73 8.31 0.31
C ALA A 132 -9.45 8.37 1.17
N VAL A 133 -9.01 9.56 1.55
CA VAL A 133 -7.83 9.73 2.44
C VAL A 133 -8.07 9.11 3.80
N ARG A 134 -9.26 9.26 4.40
CA ARG A 134 -9.62 8.61 5.67
C ARG A 134 -9.63 7.09 5.57
N ALA A 135 -10.05 6.54 4.43
CA ALA A 135 -10.06 5.10 4.22
C ALA A 135 -8.63 4.51 4.14
N MET A 136 -7.63 5.33 3.87
CA MET A 136 -6.21 4.94 3.81
C MET A 136 -5.46 5.09 5.14
N LEU A 137 -6.04 5.73 6.14
CA LEU A 137 -5.45 5.91 7.48
C LEU A 137 -5.88 4.79 8.42
#